data_80ed320e070325da7e8ddd17014f72ea
#
_entry.id   80ed320e070325da7e8ddd17014f72ea
#
_cell.length_a   1.000
_cell.length_b   1.000
_cell.length_c   1.000
_cell.angle_alpha   90.00
_cell.angle_beta   90.00
_cell.angle_gamma   90.00
#
_symmetry.space_group_name_H-M   'P 1'
#
loop_
_entity.id
_entity.type
_entity.pdbx_description
1 polymer ?
#
loop_
_entity_poly.entity_id
_entity_poly.type
_entity_poly.pdbx_seq_one_letter_code
_entity_poly.pdbx_strand_id
1 'polypeptide(L)'
;EPLDANAEENLVFENAVVGGAIPKEYIPAVGDGIAEAEKAGILAGYPVVGVKATVYDGSYHEVDSSEMAFHIAGSMCFKEAMKKASPVILEPIMKVEITMPEEYMGDVIGDVNSRRGRVEGMDDVGGNGKMVKAYVPLAEMFGYSTTLRSMTQGRGNYSMFFDHYDPVPKNVQEKIVNDKN
;
A
#
# COMPACT_ATOMS: atom_id res chain seq x y z
N GLU A 1 -13.67 5.80 7.97
CA GLU A 1 -13.29 6.96 7.14
C GLU A 1 -11.81 6.86 6.75
N PRO A 2 -11.40 7.31 5.55
CA PRO A 2 -9.99 7.41 5.22
C PRO A 2 -9.32 8.49 6.08
N LEU A 3 -8.06 8.28 6.44
CA LEU A 3 -7.21 9.29 7.05
C LEU A 3 -6.63 10.23 5.97
N ASP A 4 -6.16 11.39 6.41
CA ASP A 4 -5.42 12.29 5.52
C ASP A 4 -4.15 11.61 4.97
N ALA A 5 -3.78 11.94 3.74
CA ALA A 5 -2.63 11.33 3.06
C ALA A 5 -1.28 11.51 3.81
N ASN A 6 -1.21 12.48 4.72
CA ASN A 6 -0.03 12.77 5.53
C ASN A 6 -0.14 12.24 6.98
N ALA A 7 -1.15 11.42 7.29
CA ALA A 7 -1.29 10.85 8.62
C ALA A 7 -0.11 9.91 8.93
N GLU A 8 0.49 10.08 10.10
CA GLU A 8 1.61 9.22 10.55
C GLU A 8 1.13 7.83 10.96
N GLU A 9 -0.13 7.71 11.38
CA GLU A 9 -0.74 6.48 11.84
C GLU A 9 -1.51 5.78 10.71
N ASN A 10 -1.39 4.45 10.65
CA ASN A 10 -2.15 3.65 9.68
C ASN A 10 -3.60 3.41 10.10
N LEU A 11 -3.83 3.32 11.41
CA LEU A 11 -5.16 3.13 11.99
C LEU A 11 -5.35 4.09 13.17
N VAL A 12 -6.42 4.84 13.14
CA VAL A 12 -6.91 5.64 14.28
C VAL A 12 -8.21 5.03 14.77
N PHE A 13 -8.28 4.68 16.05
CA PHE A 13 -9.49 4.20 16.71
C PHE A 13 -10.12 5.31 17.56
N GLU A 14 -11.40 5.60 17.33
CA GLU A 14 -12.15 6.60 18.06
C GLU A 14 -13.38 6.00 18.74
N ASN A 15 -13.60 6.38 19.99
CA ASN A 15 -14.81 6.05 20.73
C ASN A 15 -15.79 7.23 20.71
N ALA A 16 -16.92 7.05 20.04
CA ALA A 16 -18.04 7.99 20.01
C ALA A 16 -19.33 7.40 20.60
N VAL A 17 -19.22 6.33 21.41
CA VAL A 17 -20.37 5.70 22.05
C VAL A 17 -21.01 6.64 23.05
N VAL A 18 -22.33 6.82 22.96
CA VAL A 18 -23.13 7.65 23.86
C VAL A 18 -24.19 6.80 24.59
N GLY A 19 -24.64 7.28 25.74
CA GLY A 19 -25.72 6.66 26.50
C GLY A 19 -25.42 5.28 27.09
N GLY A 20 -24.14 4.83 27.06
CA GLY A 20 -23.75 3.55 27.64
C GLY A 20 -24.20 2.34 26.81
N ALA A 21 -24.46 2.50 25.50
CA ALA A 21 -24.85 1.41 24.59
C ALA A 21 -23.83 0.25 24.61
N ILE A 22 -22.55 0.58 24.78
CA ILE A 22 -21.50 -0.38 25.08
C ILE A 22 -20.88 0.02 26.44
N PRO A 23 -20.76 -0.88 27.42
CA PRO A 23 -20.04 -0.60 28.67
C PRO A 23 -18.60 -0.19 28.37
N LYS A 24 -18.12 0.83 29.10
CA LYS A 24 -16.78 1.44 28.86
C LYS A 24 -15.64 0.44 28.91
N GLU A 25 -15.77 -0.58 29.74
CA GLU A 25 -14.79 -1.65 29.94
C GLU A 25 -14.56 -2.53 28.69
N TYR A 26 -15.55 -2.61 27.79
CA TYR A 26 -15.45 -3.41 26.55
C TYR A 26 -14.99 -2.62 25.33
N ILE A 27 -14.95 -1.29 25.40
CA ILE A 27 -14.52 -0.46 24.27
C ILE A 27 -13.07 -0.73 23.83
N PRO A 28 -12.10 -0.92 24.75
CA PRO A 28 -10.75 -1.34 24.35
C PRO A 28 -10.72 -2.64 23.56
N ALA A 29 -11.54 -3.63 23.96
CA ALA A 29 -11.61 -4.91 23.26
C ALA A 29 -12.13 -4.76 21.81
N VAL A 30 -13.07 -3.85 21.58
CA VAL A 30 -13.50 -3.50 20.19
C VAL A 30 -12.33 -2.94 19.40
N GLY A 31 -11.57 -2.02 19.96
CA GLY A 31 -10.38 -1.43 19.33
C GLY A 31 -9.32 -2.49 19.00
N ASP A 32 -9.04 -3.40 19.92
CA ASP A 32 -8.09 -4.50 19.73
C ASP A 32 -8.52 -5.45 18.60
N GLY A 33 -9.82 -5.77 18.53
CA GLY A 33 -10.39 -6.57 17.45
C GLY A 33 -10.28 -5.90 16.08
N ILE A 34 -10.46 -4.59 16.02
CA ILE A 34 -10.27 -3.79 14.80
C ILE A 34 -8.79 -3.78 14.39
N ALA A 35 -7.87 -3.57 15.34
CA ALA A 35 -6.43 -3.56 15.08
C ALA A 35 -5.90 -4.92 14.61
N GLU A 36 -6.45 -6.02 15.13
CA GLU A 36 -6.13 -7.36 14.63
C GLU A 36 -6.60 -7.55 13.18
N ALA A 37 -7.83 -7.13 12.87
CA ALA A 37 -8.38 -7.23 11.53
C ALA A 37 -7.66 -6.33 10.52
N GLU A 38 -7.22 -5.14 10.94
CA GLU A 38 -6.38 -4.24 10.15
C GLU A 38 -5.08 -4.91 9.72
N LYS A 39 -4.37 -5.53 10.67
CA LYS A 39 -3.10 -6.23 10.41
C LYS A 39 -3.26 -7.47 9.54
N ALA A 40 -4.35 -8.21 9.72
CA ALA A 40 -4.66 -9.41 8.93
C ALA A 40 -5.00 -9.08 7.47
N GLY A 41 -5.50 -7.87 7.22
CA GLY A 41 -5.93 -7.41 5.90
C GLY A 41 -7.26 -8.00 5.44
N ILE A 42 -7.77 -7.47 4.34
CA ILE A 42 -9.13 -7.79 3.84
C ILE A 42 -9.11 -8.50 2.48
N LEU A 43 -8.15 -8.16 1.61
CA LEU A 43 -8.09 -8.69 0.24
C LEU A 43 -7.11 -9.86 0.10
N ALA A 44 -5.84 -9.63 0.36
CA ALA A 44 -4.76 -10.58 0.08
C ALA A 44 -3.78 -10.73 1.27
N GLY A 45 -4.24 -10.47 2.49
CA GLY A 45 -3.43 -10.57 3.71
C GLY A 45 -2.43 -9.42 3.88
N TYR A 46 -2.56 -8.34 3.13
CA TYR A 46 -1.80 -7.10 3.37
C TYR A 46 -2.53 -6.22 4.38
N PRO A 47 -1.82 -5.61 5.35
CA PRO A 47 -2.43 -4.71 6.32
C PRO A 47 -3.22 -3.58 5.64
N VAL A 48 -4.33 -3.19 6.26
CA VAL A 48 -5.09 -2.01 5.84
C VAL A 48 -4.36 -0.78 6.38
N VAL A 49 -4.23 0.27 5.59
CA VAL A 49 -3.56 1.51 5.99
C VAL A 49 -4.43 2.73 5.73
N GLY A 50 -4.20 3.80 6.50
CA GLY A 50 -4.85 5.09 6.29
C GLY A 50 -6.34 5.10 6.64
N VAL A 51 -6.75 4.43 7.73
CA VAL A 51 -8.16 4.31 8.12
C VAL A 51 -8.40 4.82 9.54
N LYS A 52 -9.45 5.62 9.70
CA LYS A 52 -10.05 5.96 11.00
C LYS A 52 -11.30 5.11 11.22
N ALA A 53 -11.30 4.34 12.30
CA ALA A 53 -12.42 3.52 12.74
C ALA A 53 -13.08 4.15 13.97
N THR A 54 -14.37 4.49 13.86
CA THR A 54 -15.14 5.09 14.95
C THR A 54 -16.21 4.13 15.42
N VAL A 55 -16.17 3.71 16.68
CA VAL A 55 -17.27 3.00 17.32
C VAL A 55 -18.24 4.01 17.90
N TYR A 56 -19.52 3.94 17.51
CA TYR A 56 -20.55 4.90 17.96
C TYR A 56 -21.79 4.24 18.53
N ASP A 57 -22.00 2.94 18.28
CA ASP A 57 -23.15 2.19 18.78
C ASP A 57 -22.85 0.70 18.92
N GLY A 58 -23.66 -0.01 19.70
CA GLY A 58 -23.58 -1.46 19.88
C GLY A 58 -24.69 -1.97 20.80
N SER A 59 -24.74 -3.29 20.97
CA SER A 59 -25.66 -3.96 21.87
C SER A 59 -24.91 -4.66 22.99
N TYR A 60 -25.45 -4.62 24.18
CA TYR A 60 -24.93 -5.29 25.36
C TYR A 60 -26.02 -6.16 26.01
N HIS A 61 -25.64 -7.39 26.39
CA HIS A 61 -26.51 -8.32 27.12
C HIS A 61 -25.69 -8.99 28.21
N GLU A 62 -26.17 -8.95 29.47
CA GLU A 62 -25.41 -9.44 30.64
C GLU A 62 -24.96 -10.90 30.51
N VAL A 63 -25.70 -11.74 29.78
CA VAL A 63 -25.42 -13.18 29.67
C VAL A 63 -24.46 -13.50 28.52
N ASP A 64 -24.55 -12.76 27.41
CA ASP A 64 -23.85 -13.08 26.14
C ASP A 64 -22.69 -12.14 25.83
N SER A 65 -22.52 -11.10 26.64
CA SER A 65 -21.45 -10.10 26.43
C SER A 65 -20.22 -10.44 27.25
N SER A 66 -19.07 -10.33 26.62
CA SER A 66 -17.75 -10.51 27.23
C SER A 66 -16.73 -9.68 26.46
N GLU A 67 -15.56 -9.50 27.02
CA GLU A 67 -14.42 -8.85 26.35
C GLU A 67 -14.11 -9.55 25.03
N MET A 68 -14.06 -10.88 25.01
CA MET A 68 -13.83 -11.67 23.79
C MET A 68 -14.95 -11.48 22.75
N ALA A 69 -16.23 -11.41 23.18
CA ALA A 69 -17.33 -11.18 22.26
C ALA A 69 -17.23 -9.80 21.57
N PHE A 70 -16.87 -8.77 22.31
CA PHE A 70 -16.66 -7.42 21.76
C PHE A 70 -15.42 -7.33 20.87
N HIS A 71 -14.34 -8.04 21.18
CA HIS A 71 -13.17 -8.18 20.34
C HIS A 71 -13.54 -8.80 18.97
N ILE A 72 -14.23 -9.92 18.99
CA ILE A 72 -14.71 -10.60 17.76
C ILE A 72 -15.67 -9.70 16.98
N ALA A 73 -16.62 -9.05 17.65
CA ALA A 73 -17.57 -8.14 17.02
C ALA A 73 -16.86 -6.97 16.33
N GLY A 74 -15.86 -6.37 16.98
CA GLY A 74 -15.02 -5.31 16.39
C GLY A 74 -14.28 -5.77 15.13
N SER A 75 -13.64 -6.93 15.20
CA SER A 75 -12.95 -7.54 14.05
C SER A 75 -13.92 -7.82 12.89
N MET A 76 -15.06 -8.42 13.15
CA MET A 76 -16.06 -8.73 12.10
C MET A 76 -16.65 -7.47 11.47
N CYS A 77 -17.01 -6.49 12.31
CA CYS A 77 -17.57 -5.23 11.85
C CYS A 77 -16.59 -4.47 10.94
N PHE A 78 -15.32 -4.40 11.33
CA PHE A 78 -14.28 -3.78 10.53
C PHE A 78 -14.12 -4.48 9.16
N LYS A 79 -14.04 -5.81 9.13
CA LYS A 79 -13.93 -6.59 7.89
C LYS A 79 -15.11 -6.33 6.94
N GLU A 80 -16.33 -6.31 7.47
CA GLU A 80 -17.52 -6.04 6.66
C GLU A 80 -17.58 -4.59 6.15
N ALA A 81 -17.21 -3.62 6.98
CA ALA A 81 -17.15 -2.24 6.58
C ALA A 81 -16.11 -2.02 5.46
N MET A 82 -14.93 -2.62 5.60
CA MET A 82 -13.86 -2.53 4.60
C MET A 82 -14.24 -3.17 3.26
N LYS A 83 -14.91 -4.33 3.27
CA LYS A 83 -15.43 -4.95 2.03
C LYS A 83 -16.36 -4.02 1.27
N LYS A 84 -17.26 -3.32 2.00
CA LYS A 84 -18.20 -2.35 1.41
C LYS A 84 -17.53 -1.06 0.94
N ALA A 85 -16.38 -0.73 1.51
CA ALA A 85 -15.60 0.47 1.17
C ALA A 85 -14.79 0.34 -0.13
N SER A 86 -14.85 -0.81 -0.82
CA SER A 86 -14.09 -1.07 -2.07
C SER A 86 -12.59 -0.88 -1.88
N PRO A 87 -11.93 -1.69 -1.04
CA PRO A 87 -10.52 -1.56 -0.75
C PRO A 87 -9.67 -1.81 -1.99
N VAL A 88 -8.54 -1.12 -2.07
CA VAL A 88 -7.55 -1.28 -3.14
C VAL A 88 -6.21 -1.71 -2.57
N ILE A 89 -5.45 -2.51 -3.33
CA ILE A 89 -4.07 -2.84 -2.97
C ILE A 89 -3.16 -1.69 -3.39
N LEU A 90 -2.28 -1.28 -2.48
CA LEU A 90 -1.24 -0.29 -2.76
C LEU A 90 0.07 -1.00 -3.10
N GLU A 91 0.83 -0.43 -4.03
CA GLU A 91 2.18 -0.88 -4.36
C GLU A 91 3.20 0.24 -4.14
N PRO A 92 4.41 -0.08 -3.68
CA PRO A 92 5.46 0.92 -3.55
C PRO A 92 5.96 1.35 -4.93
N ILE A 93 6.02 2.67 -5.12
CA ILE A 93 6.59 3.30 -6.30
C ILE A 93 7.98 3.82 -5.96
N MET A 94 8.95 3.42 -6.77
CA MET A 94 10.34 3.79 -6.59
C MET A 94 10.70 4.95 -7.51
N LYS A 95 11.39 5.94 -6.96
CA LYS A 95 12.10 6.94 -7.76
C LYS A 95 13.40 6.32 -8.24
N VAL A 96 13.56 6.21 -9.55
CA VAL A 96 14.71 5.56 -10.20
C VAL A 96 15.47 6.60 -11.00
N GLU A 97 16.79 6.66 -10.80
CA GLU A 97 17.71 7.48 -11.58
C GLU A 97 18.66 6.56 -12.33
N ILE A 98 18.62 6.62 -13.65
CA ILE A 98 19.38 5.71 -14.54
C ILE A 98 20.36 6.54 -15.35
N THR A 99 21.63 6.26 -15.19
CA THR A 99 22.70 6.94 -15.94
C THR A 99 23.27 6.01 -17.01
N MET A 100 23.35 6.48 -18.24
CA MET A 100 23.87 5.71 -19.37
C MET A 100 24.47 6.64 -20.44
N PRO A 101 25.28 6.11 -21.38
CA PRO A 101 25.62 6.83 -22.60
C PRO A 101 24.36 7.15 -23.43
N GLU A 102 24.35 8.30 -24.10
CA GLU A 102 23.22 8.81 -24.87
C GLU A 102 22.68 7.80 -25.90
N GLU A 103 23.55 7.03 -26.52
CA GLU A 103 23.19 6.01 -27.52
C GLU A 103 22.20 4.94 -27.01
N TYR A 104 22.14 4.68 -25.67
CA TYR A 104 21.23 3.70 -25.07
C TYR A 104 19.97 4.32 -24.45
N MET A 105 19.84 5.63 -24.47
CA MET A 105 18.73 6.31 -23.79
C MET A 105 17.36 5.86 -24.31
N GLY A 106 17.22 5.69 -25.63
CA GLY A 106 15.98 5.22 -26.23
C GLY A 106 15.55 3.83 -25.75
N ASP A 107 16.50 2.91 -25.68
CA ASP A 107 16.25 1.54 -25.22
C ASP A 107 15.89 1.51 -23.72
N VAL A 108 16.59 2.31 -22.91
CA VAL A 108 16.31 2.45 -21.47
C VAL A 108 14.91 3.03 -21.22
N ILE A 109 14.53 4.08 -21.95
CA ILE A 109 13.18 4.64 -21.84
C ILE A 109 12.11 3.62 -22.27
N GLY A 110 12.35 2.89 -23.34
CA GLY A 110 11.46 1.81 -23.78
C GLY A 110 11.28 0.72 -22.73
N ASP A 111 12.37 0.28 -22.10
CA ASP A 111 12.33 -0.71 -21.01
C ASP A 111 11.59 -0.18 -19.77
N VAL A 112 11.86 1.05 -19.33
CA VAL A 112 11.16 1.70 -18.24
C VAL A 112 9.64 1.74 -18.49
N ASN A 113 9.22 2.12 -19.69
CA ASN A 113 7.80 2.13 -20.05
C ASN A 113 7.19 0.73 -20.02
N SER A 114 7.93 -0.29 -20.47
CA SER A 114 7.47 -1.69 -20.42
C SER A 114 7.27 -2.21 -18.98
N ARG A 115 7.97 -1.61 -18.03
CA ARG A 115 7.88 -1.89 -16.58
C ARG A 115 6.81 -1.04 -15.85
N ARG A 116 5.83 -0.54 -16.56
CA ARG A 116 4.82 0.39 -16.01
C ARG A 116 5.44 1.66 -15.42
N GLY A 117 6.67 1.99 -15.80
CA GLY A 117 7.36 3.17 -15.36
C GLY A 117 6.87 4.43 -16.07
N ARG A 118 7.03 5.55 -15.42
CA ARG A 118 6.76 6.88 -15.96
C ARG A 118 8.02 7.72 -15.90
N VAL A 119 8.55 8.07 -17.08
CA VAL A 119 9.69 9.00 -17.16
C VAL A 119 9.24 10.40 -16.78
N GLU A 120 9.95 11.02 -15.85
CA GLU A 120 9.68 12.35 -15.33
C GLU A 120 10.59 13.42 -15.95
N GLY A 121 11.85 13.07 -16.20
CA GLY A 121 12.82 14.00 -16.72
C GLY A 121 14.08 13.31 -17.21
N MET A 122 14.89 14.09 -17.92
CA MET A 122 16.18 13.69 -18.45
C MET A 122 17.18 14.83 -18.24
N ASP A 123 18.37 14.49 -17.77
CA ASP A 123 19.44 15.46 -17.53
C ASP A 123 20.73 15.01 -18.23
N ASP A 124 21.56 15.99 -18.58
CA ASP A 124 22.92 15.76 -19.02
C ASP A 124 23.87 15.62 -17.83
N VAL A 125 24.66 14.54 -17.80
CA VAL A 125 25.61 14.29 -16.72
C VAL A 125 27.08 14.47 -17.14
N GLY A 126 27.31 15.08 -18.31
CA GLY A 126 28.62 15.32 -18.89
C GLY A 126 29.17 14.12 -19.67
N GLY A 127 30.15 14.37 -20.55
CA GLY A 127 30.86 13.32 -21.29
C GLY A 127 29.99 12.40 -22.14
N ASN A 128 28.97 12.90 -22.84
CA ASN A 128 27.93 12.12 -23.55
C ASN A 128 27.09 11.21 -22.63
N GLY A 129 27.10 11.41 -21.31
CA GLY A 129 26.23 10.71 -20.37
C GLY A 129 24.86 11.39 -20.25
N LYS A 130 23.83 10.58 -20.16
CA LYS A 130 22.44 11.00 -19.87
C LYS A 130 21.96 10.36 -18.58
N MET A 131 21.12 11.08 -17.84
CA MET A 131 20.38 10.55 -16.71
C MET A 131 18.88 10.60 -17.00
N VAL A 132 18.21 9.47 -16.87
CA VAL A 132 16.76 9.35 -16.93
C VAL A 132 16.23 9.24 -15.53
N LYS A 133 15.28 10.10 -15.16
CA LYS A 133 14.54 10.05 -13.90
C LYS A 133 13.16 9.49 -14.17
N ALA A 134 12.76 8.48 -13.42
CA ALA A 134 11.47 7.82 -13.60
C ALA A 134 10.89 7.34 -12.28
N TYR A 135 9.58 7.14 -12.26
CA TYR A 135 8.87 6.41 -11.21
C TYR A 135 8.49 5.04 -11.74
N VAL A 136 8.88 3.99 -11.02
CA VAL A 136 8.65 2.60 -11.43
C VAL A 136 8.15 1.80 -10.23
N PRO A 137 7.10 0.97 -10.37
CA PRO A 137 6.67 0.07 -9.31
C PRO A 137 7.80 -0.89 -8.89
N LEU A 138 8.00 -1.07 -7.60
CA LEU A 138 9.06 -1.95 -7.09
C LEU A 138 8.95 -3.38 -7.65
N ALA A 139 7.73 -3.89 -7.82
CA ALA A 139 7.48 -5.22 -8.36
C ALA A 139 8.07 -5.43 -9.77
N GLU A 140 8.20 -4.35 -10.56
CA GLU A 140 8.76 -4.38 -11.93
C GLU A 140 10.28 -4.20 -11.96
N MET A 141 10.91 -3.89 -10.82
CA MET A 141 12.36 -3.64 -10.73
C MET A 141 13.19 -4.89 -10.50
N PHE A 142 12.56 -6.04 -10.22
CA PHE A 142 13.27 -7.30 -10.08
C PHE A 142 14.01 -7.67 -11.37
N GLY A 143 15.30 -7.98 -11.25
CA GLY A 143 16.16 -8.32 -12.39
C GLY A 143 16.59 -7.12 -13.24
N TYR A 144 16.23 -5.89 -12.89
CA TYR A 144 16.55 -4.70 -13.67
C TYR A 144 18.05 -4.49 -13.86
N SER A 145 18.88 -4.77 -12.85
CA SER A 145 20.33 -4.66 -12.94
C SER A 145 20.91 -5.48 -14.11
N THR A 146 20.43 -6.70 -14.29
CA THR A 146 20.88 -7.58 -15.38
C THR A 146 20.40 -7.04 -16.74
N THR A 147 19.14 -6.62 -16.82
CA THR A 147 18.58 -6.03 -18.04
C THR A 147 19.33 -4.77 -18.44
N LEU A 148 19.57 -3.85 -17.51
CA LEU A 148 20.30 -2.61 -17.79
C LEU A 148 21.72 -2.88 -18.27
N ARG A 149 22.45 -3.80 -17.63
CA ARG A 149 23.81 -4.18 -18.05
C ARG A 149 23.83 -4.78 -19.45
N SER A 150 22.89 -5.64 -19.77
CA SER A 150 22.76 -6.24 -21.10
C SER A 150 22.48 -5.18 -22.15
N MET A 151 21.54 -4.26 -21.87
CA MET A 151 21.10 -3.22 -22.77
C MET A 151 22.17 -2.16 -23.04
N THR A 152 22.99 -1.84 -22.03
CA THR A 152 24.00 -0.78 -22.10
C THR A 152 25.43 -1.30 -22.21
N GLN A 153 25.62 -2.59 -22.50
CA GLN A 153 26.95 -3.24 -22.55
C GLN A 153 27.78 -3.01 -21.27
N GLY A 154 27.13 -3.01 -20.11
CA GLY A 154 27.74 -2.81 -18.80
C GLY A 154 28.03 -1.35 -18.45
N ARG A 155 27.67 -0.39 -19.29
CA ARG A 155 27.95 1.03 -19.09
C ARG A 155 26.85 1.80 -18.37
N GLY A 156 25.68 1.19 -18.14
CA GLY A 156 24.56 1.78 -17.42
C GLY A 156 24.64 1.52 -15.91
N ASN A 157 24.25 2.51 -15.14
CA ASN A 157 24.09 2.44 -13.69
C ASN A 157 22.72 2.96 -13.29
N TYR A 158 22.18 2.48 -12.17
CA TYR A 158 20.96 3.04 -11.61
C TYR A 158 21.01 3.08 -10.08
N SER A 159 20.23 3.98 -9.52
CA SER A 159 19.86 4.02 -8.12
C SER A 159 18.33 4.07 -8.02
N MET A 160 17.78 3.52 -6.95
CA MET A 160 16.34 3.61 -6.67
C MET A 160 16.10 3.86 -5.19
N PHE A 161 15.08 4.68 -4.93
CA PHE A 161 14.64 5.06 -3.59
C PHE A 161 13.12 4.94 -3.52
N PHE A 162 12.61 4.53 -2.36
CA PHE A 162 11.17 4.58 -2.12
C PHE A 162 10.69 6.03 -2.22
N ASP A 163 9.58 6.24 -2.92
CA ASP A 163 8.97 7.56 -3.04
C ASP A 163 7.59 7.60 -2.40
N HIS A 164 6.65 6.80 -2.88
CA HIS A 164 5.28 6.77 -2.38
C HIS A 164 4.59 5.44 -2.68
N TYR A 165 3.35 5.30 -2.19
CA TYR A 165 2.45 4.21 -2.54
C TYR A 165 1.38 4.69 -3.51
N ASP A 166 1.07 3.89 -4.53
CA ASP A 166 -0.04 4.09 -5.45
C ASP A 166 -0.93 2.85 -5.52
N PRO A 167 -2.24 3.00 -5.80
CA PRO A 167 -3.10 1.86 -6.10
C PRO A 167 -2.60 1.06 -7.31
N VAL A 168 -2.56 -0.28 -7.17
CA VAL A 168 -2.26 -1.14 -8.31
C VAL A 168 -3.38 -1.09 -9.35
N PRO A 169 -3.08 -1.28 -10.66
CA PRO A 169 -4.10 -1.44 -11.68
C PRO A 169 -5.05 -2.62 -11.34
N LYS A 170 -6.32 -2.53 -11.74
CA LYS A 170 -7.35 -3.53 -11.42
C LYS A 170 -6.95 -4.96 -11.82
N ASN A 171 -6.40 -5.13 -13.02
CA ASN A 171 -5.92 -6.43 -13.51
C ASN A 171 -4.78 -7.01 -12.66
N VAL A 172 -3.92 -6.16 -12.11
CA VAL A 172 -2.83 -6.56 -11.20
C VAL A 172 -3.42 -6.95 -9.84
N GLN A 173 -4.37 -6.15 -9.32
CA GLN A 173 -5.06 -6.48 -8.08
C GLN A 173 -5.78 -7.82 -8.15
N GLU A 174 -6.56 -8.07 -9.21
CA GLU A 174 -7.26 -9.34 -9.43
C GLU A 174 -6.29 -10.53 -9.44
N LYS A 175 -5.13 -10.38 -10.09
CA LYS A 175 -4.10 -11.42 -10.10
C LYS A 175 -3.55 -11.68 -8.70
N ILE A 176 -3.19 -10.64 -7.95
CA ILE A 176 -2.66 -10.75 -6.59
C ILE A 176 -3.67 -11.44 -5.66
N VAL A 177 -4.95 -11.07 -5.74
CA VAL A 177 -6.02 -11.66 -4.92
C VAL A 177 -6.23 -13.12 -5.27
N ASN A 178 -6.22 -13.47 -6.56
CA ASN A 178 -6.42 -14.85 -7.01
C ASN A 178 -5.23 -15.77 -6.68
N ASP A 179 -4.01 -15.25 -6.72
CA ASP A 179 -2.79 -16.03 -6.40
C ASP A 179 -2.66 -16.32 -4.89
N LYS A 180 -3.40 -15.60 -4.04
CA LYS A 180 -3.39 -15.75 -2.57
C LYS A 180 -4.57 -16.52 -2.00
N ASN A 181 -5.60 -16.80 -2.80
CA ASN A 181 -6.76 -17.62 -2.46
C ASN A 181 -6.60 -19.05 -3.00
#